data_8e5604ed339b821c49d8308963d52821
#
_entry.id   8e5604ed339b821c49d8308963d52821
#
_cell.length_a   1.000
_cell.length_b   1.000
_cell.length_c   1.000
_cell.angle_alpha   90.00
_cell.angle_beta   90.00
_cell.angle_gamma   90.00
#
_symmetry.space_group_name_H-M   'P 1'
#
loop_
_entity.id
_entity.type
_entity.pdbx_description
1 polymer ?
#
loop_
_entity_poly.entity_id
_entity_poly.type
_entity_poly.pdbx_seq_one_letter_code
_entity_poly.pdbx_strand_id
1 'polypeptide(L)'
;MDGKLLANTRESAIAAYLDGWKRRIERVGTLNFPNEARRRQLSGNPVLEVAIRANGTLESVIVRRTSGHLELDNAAVGIVRLAAPFEPFPNALRERYPVLRFAYEWQFINGQLGGAGAVFSSGP
;
A
#
# COMPACT_ATOMS: atom_id res chain seq x y z
N MET A 1 5.15 16.20 0.21
CA MET A 1 4.40 16.44 -0.99
C MET A 1 3.61 15.23 -1.36
N ASP A 2 2.43 15.38 -1.62
CA ASP A 2 1.60 14.24 -1.84
C ASP A 2 0.99 14.26 -3.21
N GLY A 3 0.14 13.32 -3.46
CA GLY A 3 -0.37 13.07 -4.79
C GLY A 3 -1.29 14.12 -5.33
N LYS A 4 -1.74 15.05 -4.53
CA LYS A 4 -2.74 15.96 -5.03
C LYS A 4 -2.22 16.93 -6.08
N LEU A 5 -0.92 17.10 -6.16
CA LEU A 5 -0.34 17.97 -7.16
C LEU A 5 -0.23 17.32 -8.51
N LEU A 6 -0.60 16.10 -8.62
CA LEU A 6 -0.35 15.36 -9.81
C LEU A 6 -1.47 15.55 -10.77
N ALA A 7 -1.13 16.06 -11.88
CA ALA A 7 -2.03 16.18 -12.99
C ALA A 7 -1.18 15.95 -14.20
N ASN A 8 -1.66 15.32 -15.18
CA ASN A 8 -0.96 15.09 -16.41
C ASN A 8 0.16 14.06 -16.25
N THR A 9 1.34 14.31 -16.78
CA THR A 9 2.42 13.34 -16.87
C THR A 9 2.89 12.80 -15.52
N ARG A 10 3.01 13.67 -14.53
CA ARG A 10 3.48 13.24 -13.21
C ARG A 10 2.47 12.34 -12.54
N GLU A 11 1.20 12.67 -12.69
CA GLU A 11 0.14 11.84 -12.16
C GLU A 11 0.19 10.46 -12.81
N SER A 12 0.40 10.42 -14.12
CA SER A 12 0.51 9.15 -14.83
C SER A 12 1.68 8.32 -14.34
N ALA A 13 2.81 8.96 -14.08
CA ALA A 13 3.99 8.26 -13.61
C ALA A 13 3.77 7.67 -12.22
N ILE A 14 3.10 8.42 -11.34
CA ILE A 14 2.78 7.91 -10.02
C ILE A 14 1.78 6.77 -10.12
N ALA A 15 0.76 6.93 -10.95
CA ALA A 15 -0.24 5.88 -11.11
C ALA A 15 0.39 4.60 -11.61
N ALA A 16 1.31 4.68 -12.56
CA ALA A 16 2.00 3.51 -13.08
C ALA A 16 2.85 2.85 -12.00
N TYR A 17 3.56 3.65 -11.22
CA TYR A 17 4.39 3.10 -10.14
C TYR A 17 3.52 2.40 -9.10
N LEU A 18 2.43 3.04 -8.68
CA LEU A 18 1.56 2.47 -7.66
C LEU A 18 0.82 1.24 -8.15
N ASP A 19 0.53 1.17 -9.44
CA ASP A 19 -0.08 -0.03 -10.00
C ASP A 19 0.85 -1.23 -9.86
N GLY A 20 2.13 -1.06 -10.16
CA GLY A 20 3.12 -2.11 -9.95
C GLY A 20 3.29 -2.47 -8.49
N TRP A 21 3.32 -1.45 -7.63
CA TRP A 21 3.40 -1.65 -6.19
C TRP A 21 2.22 -2.48 -5.69
N LYS A 22 1.02 -2.12 -6.13
CA LYS A 22 -0.20 -2.82 -5.73
C LYS A 22 -0.15 -4.30 -6.13
N ARG A 23 0.30 -4.59 -7.35
CA ARG A 23 0.39 -5.98 -7.79
C ARG A 23 1.35 -6.78 -6.93
N ARG A 24 2.47 -6.16 -6.54
CA ARG A 24 3.43 -6.83 -5.66
C ARG A 24 2.82 -7.10 -4.29
N ILE A 25 2.12 -6.11 -3.73
CA ILE A 25 1.47 -6.24 -2.44
C ILE A 25 0.43 -7.36 -2.46
N GLU A 26 -0.37 -7.43 -3.51
CA GLU A 26 -1.39 -8.45 -3.62
C GLU A 26 -0.79 -9.85 -3.71
N ARG A 27 0.31 -9.97 -4.46
CA ARG A 27 0.98 -11.26 -4.60
C ARG A 27 1.59 -11.71 -3.27
N VAL A 28 2.31 -10.81 -2.61
CA VAL A 28 2.92 -11.13 -1.32
C VAL A 28 1.85 -11.42 -0.28
N GLY A 29 0.77 -10.64 -0.29
CA GLY A 29 -0.32 -10.82 0.64
C GLY A 29 -1.04 -12.14 0.48
N THR A 30 -1.27 -12.56 -0.77
CA THR A 30 -1.95 -13.82 -1.02
C THR A 30 -1.12 -14.99 -0.48
N LEU A 31 0.20 -14.92 -0.65
CA LEU A 31 1.08 -16.00 -0.23
C LEU A 31 1.29 -16.02 1.29
N ASN A 32 1.09 -14.91 1.95
CA ASN A 32 1.45 -14.77 3.36
C ASN A 32 0.28 -14.36 4.25
N PHE A 33 -0.95 -14.59 3.81
CA PHE A 33 -2.11 -14.20 4.58
C PHE A 33 -2.24 -15.07 5.83
N PRO A 34 -2.53 -14.47 7.00
CA PRO A 34 -2.55 -15.22 8.26
C PRO A 34 -3.66 -16.28 8.27
N ASN A 35 -3.29 -17.48 8.70
CA ASN A 35 -4.26 -18.57 8.78
C ASN A 35 -5.38 -18.27 9.76
N GLU A 36 -5.07 -17.57 10.85
CA GLU A 36 -6.06 -17.24 11.85
C GLU A 36 -7.18 -16.37 11.27
N ALA A 37 -6.79 -15.35 10.51
CA ALA A 37 -7.79 -14.47 9.88
C ALA A 37 -8.64 -15.26 8.88
N ARG A 38 -8.02 -16.19 8.18
CA ARG A 38 -8.73 -17.02 7.21
C ARG A 38 -9.73 -17.94 7.90
N ARG A 39 -9.31 -18.62 8.97
CA ARG A 39 -10.20 -19.52 9.69
C ARG A 39 -11.37 -18.79 10.31
N ARG A 40 -11.14 -17.59 10.83
CA ARG A 40 -12.18 -16.79 11.47
C ARG A 40 -13.00 -15.99 10.47
N GLN A 41 -12.65 -16.05 9.20
CA GLN A 41 -13.36 -15.36 8.11
C GLN A 41 -13.55 -13.87 8.39
N LEU A 42 -12.48 -13.24 8.87
CA LEU A 42 -12.53 -11.84 9.24
C LEU A 42 -12.67 -10.95 8.01
N SER A 43 -13.43 -9.88 8.16
CA SER A 43 -13.62 -8.89 7.11
C SER A 43 -13.31 -7.51 7.65
N GLY A 44 -12.80 -6.65 6.80
CA GLY A 44 -12.52 -5.28 7.18
C GLY A 44 -11.66 -4.60 6.14
N ASN A 45 -11.62 -3.29 6.21
CA ASN A 45 -10.94 -2.47 5.21
C ASN A 45 -10.01 -1.47 5.90
N PRO A 46 -8.86 -1.94 6.38
CA PRO A 46 -7.92 -1.02 7.01
C PRO A 46 -7.30 -0.11 5.96
N VAL A 47 -6.99 1.11 6.36
CA VAL A 47 -6.29 2.04 5.50
C VAL A 47 -4.91 2.28 6.11
N LEU A 48 -3.89 2.06 5.30
CA LEU A 48 -2.51 2.28 5.71
C LEU A 48 -1.94 3.47 4.95
N GLU A 49 -1.15 4.26 5.63
CA GLU A 49 -0.34 5.28 4.97
C GLU A 49 1.06 4.70 4.79
N VAL A 50 1.54 4.73 3.56
CA VAL A 50 2.82 4.13 3.19
C VAL A 50 3.72 5.21 2.65
N ALA A 51 4.98 5.21 3.07
CA ALA A 51 5.98 6.14 2.55
C ALA A 51 7.15 5.33 2.01
N ILE A 52 7.48 5.57 0.75
CA ILE A 52 8.55 4.84 0.06
C ILE A 52 9.57 5.85 -0.43
N ARG A 53 10.85 5.57 -0.16
CA ARG A 53 11.92 6.43 -0.63
C ARG A 53 12.22 6.17 -2.10
N ALA A 54 12.86 7.13 -2.74
CA ALA A 54 13.15 7.04 -4.17
C ALA A 54 13.95 5.79 -4.53
N ASN A 55 14.76 5.27 -3.62
CA ASN A 55 15.52 4.05 -3.89
C ASN A 55 14.72 2.77 -3.64
N GLY A 56 13.43 2.88 -3.31
CA GLY A 56 12.57 1.72 -3.10
C GLY A 56 12.46 1.26 -1.66
N THR A 57 13.25 1.80 -0.75
CA THR A 57 13.16 1.36 0.64
C THR A 57 11.93 1.93 1.32
N LEU A 58 11.38 1.16 2.23
CA LEU A 58 10.20 1.58 2.97
C LEU A 58 10.61 2.54 4.07
N GLU A 59 10.06 3.75 4.04
CA GLU A 59 10.32 4.70 5.10
C GLU A 59 9.40 4.48 6.30
N SER A 60 8.12 4.28 6.03
CA SER A 60 7.17 4.04 7.11
C SER A 60 5.89 3.41 6.59
N VAL A 61 5.18 2.74 7.48
CA VAL A 61 3.83 2.25 7.22
C VAL A 61 3.05 2.40 8.51
N ILE A 62 1.91 3.06 8.41
CA ILE A 62 1.10 3.46 9.57
C ILE A 62 -0.35 3.11 9.30
N VAL A 63 -1.03 2.52 10.31
CA VAL A 63 -2.46 2.28 10.19
C VAL A 63 -3.19 3.59 10.42
N ARG A 64 -3.89 4.06 9.41
CA ARG A 64 -4.69 5.29 9.51
C ARG A 64 -6.13 5.01 9.91
N ARG A 65 -6.65 3.88 9.47
CA ARG A 65 -8.00 3.47 9.85
C ARG A 65 -7.97 1.97 10.09
N THR A 66 -8.42 1.56 11.26
CA THR A 66 -8.42 0.14 11.62
C THR A 66 -9.51 -0.60 10.87
N SER A 67 -9.26 -1.88 10.63
CA SER A 67 -10.27 -2.79 10.08
C SER A 67 -11.32 -3.17 11.11
N GLY A 68 -11.05 -2.90 12.39
CA GLY A 68 -11.85 -3.43 13.48
C GLY A 68 -11.30 -4.73 14.02
N HIS A 69 -10.26 -5.27 13.42
CA HIS A 69 -9.61 -6.51 13.85
C HIS A 69 -8.12 -6.33 13.84
N LEU A 70 -7.51 -6.47 15.01
CA LEU A 70 -6.08 -6.29 15.13
C LEU A 70 -5.32 -7.25 14.21
N GLU A 71 -5.82 -8.45 14.04
CA GLU A 71 -5.20 -9.46 13.19
C GLU A 71 -5.08 -8.97 11.74
N LEU A 72 -6.13 -8.34 11.24
CA LEU A 72 -6.11 -7.82 9.87
C LEU A 72 -5.20 -6.60 9.75
N ASP A 73 -5.23 -5.72 10.75
CA ASP A 73 -4.36 -4.54 10.73
C ASP A 73 -2.89 -4.95 10.74
N ASN A 74 -2.55 -5.90 11.61
CA ASN A 74 -1.17 -6.40 11.69
C ASN A 74 -0.77 -7.13 10.42
N ALA A 75 -1.69 -7.87 9.83
CA ALA A 75 -1.42 -8.56 8.58
C ALA A 75 -1.10 -7.57 7.47
N ALA A 76 -1.88 -6.51 7.37
CA ALA A 76 -1.66 -5.51 6.33
C ALA A 76 -0.28 -4.85 6.48
N VAL A 77 0.07 -4.45 7.69
CA VAL A 77 1.38 -3.85 7.96
C VAL A 77 2.49 -4.85 7.65
N GLY A 78 2.33 -6.09 8.10
CA GLY A 78 3.35 -7.13 7.92
C GLY A 78 3.59 -7.43 6.45
N ILE A 79 2.54 -7.46 5.65
CA ILE A 79 2.68 -7.73 4.22
C ILE A 79 3.45 -6.60 3.53
N VAL A 80 3.17 -5.34 3.87
CA VAL A 80 3.92 -4.23 3.31
C VAL A 80 5.40 -4.34 3.66
N ARG A 81 5.70 -4.64 4.92
CA ARG A 81 7.08 -4.79 5.35
C ARG A 81 7.77 -5.96 4.66
N LEU A 82 7.06 -7.06 4.50
CA LEU A 82 7.62 -8.25 3.87
C LEU A 82 7.89 -8.01 2.38
N ALA A 83 7.07 -7.20 1.73
CA ALA A 83 7.23 -6.91 0.32
C ALA A 83 8.36 -5.93 0.02
N ALA A 84 8.81 -5.17 1.02
CA ALA A 84 9.90 -4.23 0.85
C ALA A 84 11.23 -4.97 0.75
N PRO A 85 12.24 -4.42 0.06
CA PRO A 85 12.20 -3.14 -0.66
C PRO A 85 11.45 -3.25 -1.98
N PHE A 86 10.99 -2.11 -2.44
CA PHE A 86 10.22 -2.03 -3.67
C PHE A 86 11.12 -1.59 -4.81
N GLU A 87 10.55 -1.48 -6.01
CA GLU A 87 11.28 -0.97 -7.15
C GLU A 87 11.70 0.47 -6.90
N PRO A 88 12.92 0.86 -7.28
CA PRO A 88 13.28 2.27 -7.23
C PRO A 88 12.37 3.07 -8.14
N PHE A 89 12.19 4.34 -7.82
CA PHE A 89 11.38 5.20 -8.68
C PHE A 89 12.04 5.35 -10.04
N PRO A 90 11.24 5.37 -11.11
CA PRO A 90 11.79 5.77 -12.40
C PRO A 90 12.21 7.24 -12.36
N ASN A 91 13.04 7.64 -13.32
CA ASN A 91 13.65 8.96 -13.30
C ASN A 91 12.63 10.08 -13.17
N ALA A 92 11.50 9.96 -13.84
CA ALA A 92 10.48 10.99 -13.80
C ALA A 92 9.98 11.25 -12.39
N LEU A 93 9.87 10.22 -11.57
CA LEU A 93 9.46 10.38 -10.17
C LEU A 93 10.62 10.75 -9.29
N ARG A 94 11.78 10.15 -9.54
CA ARG A 94 12.95 10.36 -8.69
C ARG A 94 13.35 11.82 -8.67
N GLU A 95 13.24 12.50 -9.80
CA GLU A 95 13.64 13.89 -9.91
C GLU A 95 12.72 14.82 -9.13
N ARG A 96 11.52 14.36 -8.80
CA ARG A 96 10.54 15.24 -8.16
C ARG A 96 10.23 14.87 -6.74
N TYR A 97 10.41 13.60 -6.40
CA TYR A 97 10.00 13.11 -5.09
C TYR A 97 11.11 12.30 -4.44
N PRO A 98 11.67 12.81 -3.34
CA PRO A 98 12.58 11.97 -2.54
C PRO A 98 11.82 10.86 -1.82
N VAL A 99 10.54 11.10 -1.52
CA VAL A 99 9.67 10.15 -0.83
C VAL A 99 8.28 10.28 -1.44
N LEU A 100 7.63 9.15 -1.67
CA LEU A 100 6.25 9.13 -2.11
C LEU A 100 5.38 8.61 -0.98
N ARG A 101 4.39 9.41 -0.57
CA ARG A 101 3.46 9.03 0.49
C ARG A 101 2.08 8.85 -0.11
N PHE A 102 1.42 7.77 0.28
CA PHE A 102 0.08 7.50 -0.24
C PHE A 102 -0.67 6.64 0.75
N ALA A 103 -1.99 6.63 0.63
CA ALA A 103 -2.85 5.78 1.43
C ALA A 103 -3.31 4.60 0.58
N TYR A 104 -3.36 3.44 1.21
CA TYR A 104 -3.78 2.22 0.54
C TYR A 104 -4.87 1.58 1.38
N GLU A 105 -6.04 1.36 0.78
CA GLU A 105 -7.14 0.70 1.45
C GLU A 105 -7.15 -0.76 1.07
N TRP A 106 -7.02 -1.61 2.07
CA TRP A 106 -7.12 -3.05 1.89
C TRP A 106 -8.58 -3.48 1.90
N GLN A 107 -8.89 -4.54 1.20
CA GLN A 107 -10.18 -5.19 1.28
C GLN A 107 -9.99 -6.63 1.69
N PHE A 108 -10.37 -6.95 2.92
CA PHE A 108 -10.38 -8.32 3.40
C PHE A 108 -11.83 -8.75 3.50
N ILE A 109 -12.16 -9.85 2.82
CA ILE A 109 -13.53 -10.34 2.76
C ILE A 109 -13.53 -11.80 3.15
N ASN A 110 -14.20 -12.11 4.25
CA ASN A 110 -14.35 -13.48 4.75
C ASN A 110 -13.00 -14.20 4.85
N GLY A 111 -12.01 -13.50 5.39
CA GLY A 111 -10.70 -14.08 5.61
C GLY A 111 -9.85 -14.21 4.36
N GLN A 112 -10.19 -13.50 3.30
CA GLN A 112 -9.42 -13.52 2.07
C GLN A 112 -9.12 -12.10 1.63
N LEU A 113 -7.98 -11.95 0.97
CA LEU A 113 -7.61 -10.68 0.39
C LEU A 113 -8.41 -10.47 -0.88
N GLY A 114 -9.28 -9.46 -0.88
CA GLY A 114 -9.99 -9.04 -2.07
C GLY A 114 -9.17 -8.03 -2.85
N GLY A 115 -9.73 -7.56 -3.93
CA GLY A 115 -9.09 -6.49 -4.69
C GLY A 115 -9.07 -5.23 -3.85
N ALA A 116 -7.92 -4.60 -3.77
CA ALA A 116 -7.78 -3.39 -2.99
C ALA A 116 -7.42 -2.24 -3.91
N GLY A 117 -7.74 -1.04 -3.50
CA GLY A 117 -7.46 0.14 -4.29
C GLY A 117 -6.47 1.03 -3.60
N ALA A 118 -5.55 1.58 -4.37
CA ALA A 118 -4.67 2.61 -3.85
C ALA A 118 -5.44 3.92 -3.83
N VAL A 119 -5.42 4.58 -2.70
CA VAL A 119 -6.05 5.87 -2.55
C VAL A 119 -4.94 6.87 -2.32
N PHE A 120 -4.85 7.86 -3.17
CA PHE A 120 -3.77 8.83 -3.04
C PHE A 120 -3.96 9.65 -1.80
N SER A 121 -2.87 9.77 -1.09
CA SER A 121 -2.84 10.59 0.08
C SER A 121 -2.67 12.04 -0.35
N SER A 122 -3.52 12.51 -1.16
CA SER A 122 -3.35 13.80 -1.72
C SER A 122 -3.73 14.90 -0.79
N GLY A 123 -3.48 14.74 0.27
CA GLY A 123 -3.90 15.66 1.16
C GLY A 123 -4.91 15.63 1.38
N PRO A 124 -5.15 15.98 1.43
CA PRO A 124 -5.69 16.24 2.57
C PRO A 124 -6.43 16.03 2.57
#